data_fd65e92754f6146b8ee629b377253150
#
_entry.id   fd65e92754f6146b8ee629b377253150
#
_cell.length_a   1.000
_cell.length_b   1.000
_cell.length_c   1.000
_cell.angle_alpha   90.00
_cell.angle_beta   90.00
_cell.angle_gamma   90.00
#
_symmetry.space_group_name_H-M   'P 1'
#
loop_
_entity.id
_entity.type
_entity.pdbx_description
1 polymer ?
#
loop_
_entity_poly.entity_id
_entity_poly.type
_entity_poly.pdbx_seq_one_letter_code
_entity_poly.pdbx_strand_id
1 'polypeptide(L)'
;MNNQNKPQDETPLENNPEPTAEGAFETMTEATEAQNSEDFIAALEAALEEAKASVLYVKAEGENIRRRAFDDIDKARKFALEKFSVELLAVKDSLDAALNVGNADVTSYKNGVELTVKQLSAVFEKFNIAEINPLGEKFDPHKHQAISMLENSGEPNTVTSVLQKGYTLNDRVLRPALVMVVK
;
A
#
# COMPACT_ATOMS: atom_id res chain seq x y z
N MET A 1 107.00 -40.80 -42.96
CA MET A 1 107.46 -39.47 -43.42
C MET A 1 106.42 -38.44 -42.96
N ASN A 2 106.88 -37.59 -42.12
CA ASN A 2 106.41 -36.19 -41.98
C ASN A 2 104.88 -35.91 -41.74
N ASN A 3 104.54 -35.17 -40.82
CA ASN A 3 104.97 -34.07 -40.02
C ASN A 3 103.73 -33.23 -39.65
N GLN A 4 103.63 -32.89 -38.36
CA GLN A 4 103.18 -31.60 -37.83
C GLN A 4 101.89 -30.95 -38.37
N ASN A 5 100.90 -30.59 -37.63
CA ASN A 5 100.93 -29.42 -36.77
C ASN A 5 99.58 -29.24 -36.01
N LYS A 6 99.69 -28.89 -34.78
CA LYS A 6 98.62 -28.34 -33.94
C LYS A 6 98.36 -26.86 -34.31
N PRO A 7 97.17 -26.32 -34.25
CA PRO A 7 96.95 -25.31 -33.23
C PRO A 7 95.70 -25.45 -32.45
N GLN A 8 95.72 -24.87 -31.32
CA GLN A 8 94.76 -24.61 -30.26
C GLN A 8 93.54 -23.88 -30.76
N ASP A 9 92.39 -24.31 -30.27
CA ASP A 9 91.16 -23.49 -30.40
C ASP A 9 90.68 -23.21 -28.99
N GLU A 10 90.68 -21.92 -28.68
CA GLU A 10 90.28 -21.34 -27.39
C GLU A 10 88.74 -21.26 -27.43
N THR A 11 88.09 -21.99 -26.51
CA THR A 11 86.67 -21.79 -26.22
C THR A 11 86.51 -20.58 -25.31
N PRO A 12 85.67 -19.61 -25.64
CA PRO A 12 85.29 -18.51 -24.75
C PRO A 12 84.41 -19.05 -23.63
N LEU A 13 84.78 -18.75 -22.42
CA LEU A 13 83.98 -18.92 -21.19
C LEU A 13 82.70 -18.04 -21.33
N GLU A 14 81.58 -18.67 -21.55
CA GLU A 14 80.26 -18.05 -21.48
C GLU A 14 79.97 -17.70 -20.00
N ASN A 15 80.11 -16.44 -19.72
CA ASN A 15 79.84 -15.83 -18.41
C ASN A 15 78.35 -15.78 -18.20
N ASN A 16 77.77 -16.83 -17.65
CA ASN A 16 76.36 -16.84 -17.22
C ASN A 16 76.38 -16.20 -15.80
N PRO A 17 75.75 -15.03 -15.60
CA PRO A 17 75.65 -14.45 -14.26
C PRO A 17 74.70 -15.31 -13.45
N GLU A 18 75.20 -15.91 -12.40
CA GLU A 18 74.40 -16.52 -11.35
C GLU A 18 73.42 -15.46 -10.84
N PRO A 19 72.04 -15.78 -10.73
CA PRO A 19 71.10 -14.84 -10.18
C PRO A 19 71.47 -14.52 -8.73
N THR A 20 71.80 -13.27 -8.48
CA THR A 20 72.03 -12.77 -7.15
C THR A 20 70.80 -13.00 -6.28
N ALA A 21 71.00 -13.43 -5.02
CA ALA A 21 69.88 -13.77 -4.10
C ALA A 21 68.86 -12.61 -3.92
N GLU A 22 69.26 -11.38 -4.18
CA GLU A 22 68.43 -10.19 -4.19
C GLU A 22 67.43 -10.20 -5.36
N GLY A 23 67.78 -10.53 -6.59
CA GLY A 23 66.91 -10.61 -7.75
C GLY A 23 65.90 -11.76 -7.65
N ALA A 24 66.26 -12.88 -7.00
CA ALA A 24 65.32 -13.97 -6.74
C ALA A 24 64.30 -13.62 -5.66
N PHE A 25 64.66 -12.80 -4.69
CA PHE A 25 63.72 -12.34 -3.66
C PHE A 25 62.74 -11.28 -4.17
N GLU A 26 63.17 -10.33 -5.02
CA GLU A 26 62.30 -9.35 -5.65
C GLU A 26 61.28 -10.01 -6.60
N THR A 27 61.71 -10.97 -7.40
CA THR A 27 60.78 -11.71 -8.28
C THR A 27 59.77 -12.59 -7.52
N MET A 28 60.15 -13.14 -6.35
CA MET A 28 59.26 -13.91 -5.51
C MET A 28 58.22 -13.01 -4.77
N THR A 29 58.64 -11.81 -4.35
CA THR A 29 57.70 -10.84 -3.73
C THR A 29 56.70 -10.27 -4.74
N GLU A 30 57.16 -9.88 -5.93
CA GLU A 30 56.25 -9.42 -7.00
C GLU A 30 55.24 -10.51 -7.45
N ALA A 31 55.68 -11.77 -7.58
CA ALA A 31 54.80 -12.89 -7.91
C ALA A 31 53.77 -13.17 -6.81
N THR A 32 54.14 -13.01 -5.54
CA THR A 32 53.26 -13.22 -4.38
C THR A 32 52.24 -12.07 -4.26
N GLU A 33 52.65 -10.83 -4.52
CA GLU A 33 51.74 -9.68 -4.53
C GLU A 33 50.75 -9.71 -5.75
N ALA A 34 51.24 -10.15 -6.92
CA ALA A 34 50.39 -10.35 -8.09
C ALA A 34 49.33 -11.44 -7.86
N GLN A 35 49.74 -12.58 -7.30
CA GLN A 35 48.81 -13.66 -6.95
C GLN A 35 47.77 -13.23 -5.90
N ASN A 36 48.16 -12.49 -4.86
CA ASN A 36 47.23 -11.92 -3.89
C ASN A 36 46.23 -10.93 -4.52
N SER A 37 46.68 -10.16 -5.51
CA SER A 37 45.79 -9.22 -6.21
C SER A 37 44.79 -9.93 -7.14
N GLU A 38 45.21 -11.00 -7.82
CA GLU A 38 44.33 -11.81 -8.66
C GLU A 38 43.25 -12.55 -7.82
N ASP A 39 43.63 -13.14 -6.69
CA ASP A 39 42.70 -13.79 -5.76
C ASP A 39 41.71 -12.78 -5.17
N PHE A 40 42.14 -11.55 -4.87
CA PHE A 40 41.28 -10.48 -4.39
C PHE A 40 40.31 -10.00 -5.46
N ILE A 41 40.76 -9.86 -6.71
CA ILE A 41 39.89 -9.51 -7.84
C ILE A 41 38.82 -10.59 -8.06
N ALA A 42 39.22 -11.87 -8.05
CA ALA A 42 38.30 -12.99 -8.21
C ALA A 42 37.25 -13.02 -7.08
N ALA A 43 37.64 -12.73 -5.84
CA ALA A 43 36.70 -12.64 -4.72
C ALA A 43 35.71 -11.47 -4.86
N LEU A 44 36.19 -10.31 -5.35
CA LEU A 44 35.32 -9.17 -5.63
C LEU A 44 34.36 -9.43 -6.77
N GLU A 45 34.79 -10.08 -7.84
CA GLU A 45 33.93 -10.47 -8.96
C GLU A 45 32.85 -11.45 -8.50
N ALA A 46 33.19 -12.45 -7.69
CA ALA A 46 32.25 -13.38 -7.10
C ALA A 46 31.20 -12.66 -6.22
N ALA A 47 31.65 -11.75 -5.35
CA ALA A 47 30.77 -10.95 -4.51
C ALA A 47 29.85 -10.02 -5.34
N LEU A 48 30.37 -9.48 -6.44
CA LEU A 48 29.60 -8.64 -7.35
C LEU A 48 28.49 -9.45 -8.07
N GLU A 49 28.79 -10.66 -8.51
CA GLU A 49 27.78 -11.54 -9.14
C GLU A 49 26.72 -12.00 -8.12
N GLU A 50 27.11 -12.32 -6.90
CA GLU A 50 26.18 -12.64 -5.82
C GLU A 50 25.27 -11.43 -5.51
N ALA A 51 25.84 -10.22 -5.42
CA ALA A 51 25.08 -9.00 -5.21
C ALA A 51 24.09 -8.74 -6.36
N LYS A 52 24.51 -8.91 -7.63
CA LYS A 52 23.64 -8.78 -8.80
C LYS A 52 22.50 -9.80 -8.76
N ALA A 53 22.78 -11.06 -8.45
CA ALA A 53 21.79 -12.11 -8.33
C ALA A 53 20.78 -11.78 -7.21
N SER A 54 21.26 -11.30 -6.07
CA SER A 54 20.42 -10.83 -4.95
C SER A 54 19.50 -9.68 -5.37
N VAL A 55 20.00 -8.68 -6.08
CA VAL A 55 19.20 -7.55 -6.60
C VAL A 55 18.11 -8.04 -7.56
N LEU A 56 18.45 -8.95 -8.47
CA LEU A 56 17.45 -9.52 -9.40
C LEU A 56 16.37 -10.31 -8.66
N TYR A 57 16.76 -11.09 -7.66
CA TYR A 57 15.81 -11.82 -6.81
C TYR A 57 14.86 -10.88 -6.07
N VAL A 58 15.40 -9.86 -5.39
CA VAL A 58 14.60 -8.86 -4.67
C VAL A 58 13.68 -8.09 -5.60
N LYS A 59 14.14 -7.77 -6.82
CA LYS A 59 13.32 -7.12 -7.84
C LYS A 59 12.15 -8.01 -8.27
N ALA A 60 12.41 -9.27 -8.56
CA ALA A 60 11.36 -10.23 -8.94
C ALA A 60 10.34 -10.44 -7.82
N GLU A 61 10.80 -10.55 -6.58
CA GLU A 61 9.92 -10.66 -5.41
C GLU A 61 9.08 -9.39 -5.21
N GLY A 62 9.68 -8.20 -5.40
CA GLY A 62 8.97 -6.92 -5.37
C GLY A 62 7.87 -6.82 -6.44
N GLU A 63 8.11 -7.31 -7.65
CA GLU A 63 7.10 -7.37 -8.73
C GLU A 63 5.96 -8.36 -8.38
N ASN A 64 6.27 -9.51 -7.79
CA ASN A 64 5.28 -10.47 -7.33
C ASN A 64 4.41 -9.91 -6.20
N ILE A 65 5.02 -9.25 -5.21
CA ILE A 65 4.29 -8.59 -4.13
C ILE A 65 3.37 -7.50 -4.68
N ARG A 66 3.88 -6.67 -5.60
CA ARG A 66 3.08 -5.63 -6.24
C ARG A 66 1.87 -6.21 -6.96
N ARG A 67 2.06 -7.25 -7.78
CA ARG A 67 0.97 -7.91 -8.49
C ARG A 67 -0.08 -8.46 -7.52
N ARG A 68 0.36 -9.18 -6.46
CA ARG A 68 -0.55 -9.70 -5.43
C ARG A 68 -1.33 -8.57 -4.75
N ALA A 69 -0.64 -7.48 -4.40
CA ALA A 69 -1.29 -6.32 -3.79
C ALA A 69 -2.37 -5.70 -4.69
N PHE A 70 -2.14 -5.60 -6.00
CA PHE A 70 -3.16 -5.16 -6.95
C PHE A 70 -4.37 -6.09 -6.98
N ASP A 71 -4.15 -7.41 -7.05
CA ASP A 71 -5.23 -8.40 -7.04
C ASP A 71 -6.04 -8.34 -5.73
N ASP A 72 -5.38 -8.13 -4.60
CA ASP A 72 -6.04 -8.01 -3.30
C ASP A 72 -6.84 -6.70 -3.18
N ILE A 73 -6.30 -5.58 -3.69
CA ILE A 73 -7.03 -4.31 -3.77
C ILE A 73 -8.28 -4.45 -4.67
N ASP A 74 -8.17 -5.10 -5.81
CA ASP A 74 -9.31 -5.31 -6.71
C ASP A 74 -10.38 -6.20 -6.08
N LYS A 75 -9.98 -7.27 -5.41
CA LYS A 75 -10.91 -8.10 -4.62
C LYS A 75 -11.56 -7.28 -3.50
N ALA A 76 -10.76 -6.54 -2.72
CA ALA A 76 -11.27 -5.70 -1.66
C ALA A 76 -12.29 -4.67 -2.18
N ARG A 77 -12.05 -4.05 -3.35
CA ARG A 77 -13.00 -3.12 -3.98
C ARG A 77 -14.27 -3.81 -4.44
N LYS A 78 -14.17 -4.98 -5.08
CA LYS A 78 -15.33 -5.73 -5.58
C LYS A 78 -16.25 -6.18 -4.44
N PHE A 79 -15.69 -6.59 -3.33
CA PHE A 79 -16.42 -7.12 -2.19
C PHE A 79 -16.57 -6.14 -1.01
N ALA A 80 -16.18 -4.87 -1.20
CA ALA A 80 -16.27 -3.84 -0.17
C ALA A 80 -17.68 -3.68 0.43
N LEU A 81 -18.70 -3.86 -0.40
CA LEU A 81 -20.11 -3.69 -0.01
C LEU A 81 -20.79 -5.00 0.41
N GLU A 82 -20.09 -6.15 0.36
CA GLU A 82 -20.70 -7.46 0.64
C GLU A 82 -21.38 -7.50 2.01
N LYS A 83 -20.64 -7.17 3.05
CA LYS A 83 -21.14 -7.16 4.43
C LYS A 83 -22.33 -6.22 4.63
N PHE A 84 -22.25 -5.02 4.04
CA PHE A 84 -23.31 -4.04 4.09
C PHE A 84 -24.58 -4.53 3.35
N SER A 85 -24.39 -5.13 2.18
CA SER A 85 -25.49 -5.67 1.38
C SER A 85 -26.21 -6.81 2.10
N VAL A 86 -25.48 -7.70 2.78
CA VAL A 86 -26.09 -8.79 3.55
C VAL A 86 -26.99 -8.24 4.67
N GLU A 87 -26.55 -7.22 5.40
CA GLU A 87 -27.39 -6.61 6.45
C GLU A 87 -28.60 -5.87 5.87
N LEU A 88 -28.47 -5.26 4.69
CA LEU A 88 -29.59 -4.63 3.99
C LEU A 88 -30.66 -5.64 3.51
N LEU A 89 -30.28 -6.89 3.22
CA LEU A 89 -31.24 -7.92 2.84
C LEU A 89 -32.26 -8.16 3.96
N ALA A 90 -31.83 -8.18 5.22
CA ALA A 90 -32.73 -8.34 6.36
C ALA A 90 -33.76 -7.18 6.46
N VAL A 91 -33.35 -5.95 6.13
CA VAL A 91 -34.27 -4.80 6.05
C VAL A 91 -35.25 -4.96 4.89
N LYS A 92 -34.77 -5.43 3.73
CA LYS A 92 -35.62 -5.72 2.55
C LYS A 92 -36.66 -6.78 2.86
N ASP A 93 -36.26 -7.87 3.52
CA ASP A 93 -37.17 -8.95 3.90
C ASP A 93 -38.27 -8.46 4.85
N SER A 94 -37.90 -7.56 5.80
CA SER A 94 -38.88 -6.94 6.71
C SER A 94 -39.90 -6.07 5.96
N LEU A 95 -39.47 -5.34 4.93
CA LEU A 95 -40.36 -4.55 4.06
C LEU A 95 -41.25 -5.46 3.22
N ASP A 96 -40.74 -6.54 2.66
CA ASP A 96 -41.52 -7.51 1.89
C ASP A 96 -42.57 -8.21 2.77
N ALA A 97 -42.19 -8.55 4.00
CA ALA A 97 -43.15 -9.09 4.97
C ALA A 97 -44.28 -8.09 5.25
N ALA A 98 -43.96 -6.80 5.45
CA ALA A 98 -44.94 -5.76 5.67
C ALA A 98 -45.91 -5.59 4.49
N LEU A 99 -45.42 -5.71 3.25
CA LEU A 99 -46.26 -5.63 2.05
C LEU A 99 -47.19 -6.84 1.88
N ASN A 100 -46.80 -8.00 2.36
CA ASN A 100 -47.55 -9.25 2.24
C ASN A 100 -48.61 -9.43 3.34
N VAL A 101 -48.68 -8.56 4.32
CA VAL A 101 -49.73 -8.57 5.35
C VAL A 101 -51.04 -8.07 4.75
N GLY A 102 -51.92 -8.98 4.38
CA GLY A 102 -53.30 -8.65 3.94
C GLY A 102 -54.15 -8.25 5.14
N ASN A 103 -54.94 -7.19 5.01
CA ASN A 103 -55.93 -6.75 6.01
C ASN A 103 -55.37 -6.31 7.39
N ALA A 104 -54.11 -5.87 7.48
CA ALA A 104 -53.64 -5.23 8.70
C ALA A 104 -54.25 -3.84 8.88
N ASP A 105 -54.53 -3.46 10.10
CA ASP A 105 -54.91 -2.12 10.43
C ASP A 105 -53.76 -1.11 10.28
N VAL A 106 -54.06 0.16 10.16
CA VAL A 106 -53.06 1.22 9.97
C VAL A 106 -52.02 1.24 11.09
N THR A 107 -52.41 0.89 12.32
CA THR A 107 -51.55 0.86 13.49
C THR A 107 -50.50 -0.24 13.37
N SER A 108 -50.88 -1.42 12.91
CA SER A 108 -49.96 -2.55 12.67
C SER A 108 -48.95 -2.23 11.56
N TYR A 109 -49.41 -1.59 10.45
CA TYR A 109 -48.49 -1.13 9.40
C TYR A 109 -47.48 -0.10 9.94
N LYS A 110 -47.93 0.89 10.71
CA LYS A 110 -47.06 1.89 11.31
C LYS A 110 -46.01 1.25 12.21
N ASN A 111 -46.40 0.33 13.09
CA ASN A 111 -45.48 -0.39 13.97
C ASN A 111 -44.45 -1.21 13.17
N GLY A 112 -44.86 -1.88 12.09
CA GLY A 112 -43.96 -2.63 11.21
C GLY A 112 -42.94 -1.74 10.53
N VAL A 113 -43.36 -0.58 10.01
CA VAL A 113 -42.47 0.40 9.39
C VAL A 113 -41.50 0.99 10.43
N GLU A 114 -41.98 1.33 11.64
CA GLU A 114 -41.10 1.83 12.71
C GLU A 114 -40.05 0.81 13.11
N LEU A 115 -40.41 -0.47 13.16
CA LEU A 115 -39.42 -1.55 13.43
C LEU A 115 -38.40 -1.65 12.33
N THR A 116 -38.80 -1.54 11.07
CA THR A 116 -37.92 -1.58 9.90
C THR A 116 -36.97 -0.38 9.89
N VAL A 117 -37.46 0.82 10.27
CA VAL A 117 -36.58 2.00 10.42
C VAL A 117 -35.54 1.79 11.51
N LYS A 118 -35.90 1.19 12.64
CA LYS A 118 -34.96 0.85 13.72
C LYS A 118 -33.91 -0.15 13.25
N GLN A 119 -34.31 -1.19 12.49
CA GLN A 119 -33.37 -2.14 11.91
C GLN A 119 -32.38 -1.43 10.96
N LEU A 120 -32.88 -0.57 10.07
CA LEU A 120 -32.02 0.19 9.17
C LEU A 120 -31.05 1.10 9.92
N SER A 121 -31.50 1.75 10.99
CA SER A 121 -30.63 2.58 11.86
C SER A 121 -29.54 1.75 12.50
N ALA A 122 -29.85 0.56 13.00
CA ALA A 122 -28.87 -0.36 13.58
C ALA A 122 -27.84 -0.84 12.53
N VAL A 123 -28.27 -1.09 11.29
CA VAL A 123 -27.32 -1.38 10.18
C VAL A 123 -26.42 -0.19 9.93
N PHE A 124 -26.92 1.03 9.91
CA PHE A 124 -26.10 2.22 9.71
C PHE A 124 -25.05 2.38 10.83
N GLU A 125 -25.44 2.24 12.08
CA GLU A 125 -24.50 2.29 13.22
C GLU A 125 -23.38 1.23 13.10
N LYS A 126 -23.73 -0.01 12.73
CA LYS A 126 -22.78 -1.12 12.52
C LYS A 126 -21.70 -0.80 11.47
N PHE A 127 -22.04 0.01 10.47
CA PHE A 127 -21.14 0.42 9.40
C PHE A 127 -20.60 1.86 9.56
N ASN A 128 -20.67 2.42 10.78
CA ASN A 128 -20.19 3.78 11.08
C ASN A 128 -20.85 4.85 10.19
N ILE A 129 -22.11 4.66 9.84
CA ILE A 129 -22.94 5.67 9.17
C ILE A 129 -23.71 6.39 10.28
N ALA A 130 -23.39 7.66 10.53
CA ALA A 130 -24.08 8.48 11.52
C ALA A 130 -25.04 9.47 10.86
N GLU A 131 -26.21 9.67 11.49
CA GLU A 131 -27.22 10.63 11.04
C GLU A 131 -26.83 12.04 11.52
N ILE A 132 -26.98 13.03 10.63
CA ILE A 132 -26.84 14.46 10.93
C ILE A 132 -28.26 15.04 10.99
N ASN A 133 -28.71 15.40 12.19
CA ASN A 133 -30.01 16.00 12.42
C ASN A 133 -29.90 17.19 13.39
N PRO A 134 -29.41 18.33 12.92
CA PRO A 134 -28.97 19.47 13.74
C PRO A 134 -30.14 20.38 14.17
N LEU A 135 -31.33 19.86 14.39
CA LEU A 135 -32.46 20.68 14.80
C LEU A 135 -32.19 21.38 16.13
N GLY A 136 -32.22 22.70 16.15
CA GLY A 136 -31.89 23.53 17.33
C GLY A 136 -30.40 23.72 17.58
N GLU A 137 -29.52 23.18 16.75
CA GLU A 137 -28.08 23.38 16.85
C GLU A 137 -27.59 24.57 15.98
N LYS A 138 -26.36 25.00 16.23
CA LYS A 138 -25.73 26.04 15.39
C LYS A 138 -25.41 25.47 14.00
N PHE A 139 -25.56 26.29 12.99
CA PHE A 139 -25.24 25.96 11.63
C PHE A 139 -23.74 25.71 11.44
N ASP A 140 -23.39 24.55 10.89
CA ASP A 140 -22.01 24.18 10.53
C ASP A 140 -21.92 24.00 9.00
N PRO A 141 -21.17 24.85 8.28
CA PRO A 141 -21.04 24.74 6.81
C PRO A 141 -20.42 23.43 6.32
N HIS A 142 -19.69 22.70 7.17
CA HIS A 142 -19.09 21.42 6.79
C HIS A 142 -20.07 20.26 6.77
N LYS A 143 -21.17 20.36 7.57
CA LYS A 143 -22.15 19.28 7.76
C LYS A 143 -23.54 19.64 7.28
N HIS A 144 -23.83 20.93 7.14
CA HIS A 144 -25.16 21.44 6.84
C HIS A 144 -25.17 22.28 5.57
N GLN A 145 -26.27 22.24 4.86
CA GLN A 145 -26.53 23.08 3.70
C GLN A 145 -27.80 23.92 3.97
N ALA A 146 -27.63 25.21 4.18
CA ALA A 146 -28.74 26.12 4.34
C ALA A 146 -29.40 26.41 2.98
N ILE A 147 -30.73 26.19 2.91
CA ILE A 147 -31.54 26.50 1.72
C ILE A 147 -32.16 27.87 1.85
N SER A 148 -32.63 28.22 3.04
CA SER A 148 -33.31 29.49 3.32
C SER A 148 -32.96 30.02 4.68
N MET A 149 -32.90 31.33 4.78
CA MET A 149 -32.79 32.05 6.04
C MET A 149 -34.19 32.61 6.38
N LEU A 150 -34.63 32.35 7.60
CA LEU A 150 -35.89 32.84 8.14
C LEU A 150 -35.65 33.99 9.12
N GLU A 151 -36.41 35.06 8.96
CA GLU A 151 -36.49 36.11 9.99
C GLU A 151 -37.40 35.60 11.12
N ASN A 152 -36.82 34.96 12.11
CA ASN A 152 -37.57 34.41 13.24
C ASN A 152 -36.92 34.89 14.56
N SER A 153 -37.70 34.84 15.66
CA SER A 153 -37.28 35.31 16.99
C SER A 153 -36.30 34.40 17.70
N GLY A 154 -35.44 33.63 16.98
CA GLY A 154 -34.46 32.72 17.52
C GLY A 154 -33.03 33.29 17.53
N GLU A 155 -32.09 32.53 18.07
CA GLU A 155 -30.68 32.90 18.00
C GLU A 155 -30.19 32.86 16.54
N PRO A 156 -29.46 33.90 16.08
CA PRO A 156 -28.88 33.93 14.72
C PRO A 156 -28.01 32.71 14.46
N ASN A 157 -28.01 32.22 13.23
CA ASN A 157 -27.27 31.03 12.79
C ASN A 157 -27.70 29.70 13.45
N THR A 158 -28.90 29.63 14.03
CA THR A 158 -29.46 28.39 14.57
C THR A 158 -30.35 27.69 13.54
N VAL A 159 -30.27 26.37 13.46
CA VAL A 159 -31.11 25.54 12.58
C VAL A 159 -32.52 25.45 13.16
N THR A 160 -33.49 26.00 12.45
CA THR A 160 -34.90 25.98 12.86
C THR A 160 -35.67 24.77 12.33
N SER A 161 -35.28 24.27 11.19
CA SER A 161 -35.92 23.12 10.57
C SER A 161 -34.92 22.31 9.76
N VAL A 162 -35.08 20.98 9.79
CA VAL A 162 -34.32 20.04 8.99
C VAL A 162 -35.25 19.47 7.93
N LEU A 163 -35.04 19.88 6.69
CA LEU A 163 -35.86 19.42 5.54
C LEU A 163 -35.45 18.03 5.10
N GLN A 164 -34.10 17.75 5.20
CA GLN A 164 -33.56 16.45 4.87
C GLN A 164 -32.37 16.18 5.78
N LYS A 165 -32.40 15.03 6.45
CA LYS A 165 -31.29 14.58 7.30
C LYS A 165 -30.03 14.33 6.47
N GLY A 166 -28.86 14.68 7.03
CA GLY A 166 -27.57 14.36 6.48
C GLY A 166 -27.05 13.02 7.00
N TYR A 167 -25.96 12.56 6.42
CA TYR A 167 -25.26 11.33 6.86
C TYR A 167 -23.76 11.45 6.69
N THR A 168 -23.03 10.86 7.64
CA THR A 168 -21.58 10.67 7.55
C THR A 168 -21.24 9.19 7.47
N LEU A 169 -20.09 8.86 6.89
CA LEU A 169 -19.49 7.53 6.90
C LEU A 169 -18.04 7.68 7.38
N ASN A 170 -17.69 7.05 8.49
CA ASN A 170 -16.36 7.18 9.10
C ASN A 170 -15.93 8.67 9.16
N ASP A 171 -16.79 9.53 9.74
CA ASP A 171 -16.61 10.99 9.86
C ASP A 171 -16.57 11.80 8.56
N ARG A 172 -16.60 11.14 7.41
CA ARG A 172 -16.72 11.81 6.12
C ARG A 172 -18.17 12.06 5.77
N VAL A 173 -18.55 13.31 5.48
CA VAL A 173 -19.88 13.66 5.06
C VAL A 173 -20.21 13.01 3.71
N LEU A 174 -21.23 12.14 3.69
CA LEU A 174 -21.80 11.56 2.48
C LEU A 174 -22.80 12.52 1.83
N ARG A 175 -23.62 13.14 2.69
CA ARG A 175 -24.62 14.11 2.31
C ARG A 175 -24.82 15.09 3.46
N PRO A 176 -24.72 16.41 3.24
CA PRO A 176 -25.03 17.40 4.26
C PRO A 176 -26.53 17.38 4.59
N ALA A 177 -26.88 17.78 5.79
CA ALA A 177 -28.28 18.02 6.14
C ALA A 177 -28.79 19.29 5.47
N LEU A 178 -29.96 19.23 4.82
CA LEU A 178 -30.62 20.41 4.27
C LEU A 178 -31.45 21.09 5.35
N VAL A 179 -31.10 22.34 5.66
CA VAL A 179 -31.63 23.04 6.84
C VAL A 179 -32.13 24.44 6.47
N MET A 180 -33.06 24.94 7.30
CA MET A 180 -33.39 26.34 7.38
C MET A 180 -32.78 26.95 8.64
N VAL A 181 -32.22 28.14 8.52
CA VAL A 181 -31.43 28.82 9.55
C VAL A 181 -32.07 30.17 9.90
N VAL A 182 -31.97 30.59 11.17
CA VAL A 182 -32.33 31.95 11.57
C VAL A 182 -31.32 32.94 11.01
N LYS A 183 -31.80 34.03 10.47
CA LYS A 183 -30.97 35.13 9.94
C LYS A 183 -30.24 35.86 11.07
#